data_bb0ca6af621e9e6da77d9f2d7cdb9f9c
#
_entry.id   bb0ca6af621e9e6da77d9f2d7cdb9f9c
#
_cell.length_a   1.000
_cell.length_b   1.000
_cell.length_c   1.000
_cell.angle_alpha   90.00
_cell.angle_beta   90.00
_cell.angle_gamma   90.00
#
_symmetry.space_group_name_H-M   'P 1'
#
loop_
_entity.id
_entity.type
_entity.pdbx_description
1 polymer ?
#
loop_
_entity_poly.entity_id
_entity_poly.type
_entity_poly.pdbx_seq_one_letter_code
_entity_poly.pdbx_strand_id
1 'polypeptide(L)'
;TLQVDIANTGELMTQKTMDGLFKRFYEGDYRKHNTIGTGIGLSLVKDLITIHRGTIQVFSNEEIGNCFRILLPIHREAYQQGEINETIAAQTQTAFPVPIYIDETMSDPDKKMESLLRSDYTILIVDDNEELCMLFSNLLSNCFRVKTAMDGRHALKVLEEGGIDLVVSDIMMPDMDGIELCRYMKTKFEYSHIPVILLTAKRAEESQIEGYNSGADGYISKPCNFSLLYAQIMNCLKRQERKGADFRKQIVFEVGKLEYTSLDETFLQRAIDCVNARLSDADFDQAEFVSEMGTSRSVLTEKLKSLTGLTPSAFVQNVRLTAACKLMDEQGKIRISDLAFAVGFNDSKYFSTCFKKKYGMTPKEYIEQGRN
;
A
#
# COMPACT_ATOMS: atom_id res chain seq x y z
N THR A 1 21.95 -29.96 -16.52
CA THR A 1 20.67 -29.64 -17.15
C THR A 1 19.66 -29.33 -16.03
N LEU A 2 18.93 -28.21 -16.12
CA LEU A 2 17.78 -27.91 -15.29
C LEU A 2 16.55 -28.49 -15.96
N GLN A 3 15.74 -29.26 -15.21
CA GLN A 3 14.45 -29.77 -15.66
C GLN A 3 13.35 -29.05 -14.90
N VAL A 4 12.36 -28.53 -15.63
CA VAL A 4 11.13 -27.94 -15.06
C VAL A 4 9.94 -28.67 -15.68
N ASP A 5 9.13 -29.28 -14.83
CA ASP A 5 7.89 -29.96 -15.22
C ASP A 5 6.69 -29.14 -14.72
N ILE A 6 5.82 -28.74 -15.65
CA ILE A 6 4.60 -28.00 -15.35
C ILE A 6 3.42 -28.90 -15.76
N ALA A 7 2.67 -29.37 -14.77
CA ALA A 7 1.55 -30.29 -14.99
C ALA A 7 0.21 -29.67 -14.56
N ASN A 8 -0.85 -29.99 -15.28
CA ASN A 8 -2.23 -29.65 -14.93
C ASN A 8 -3.17 -30.86 -15.18
N THR A 9 -4.30 -30.88 -14.47
CA THR A 9 -5.31 -31.95 -14.52
C THR A 9 -6.45 -31.68 -15.51
N GLY A 10 -6.22 -30.86 -16.54
CA GLY A 10 -7.20 -30.57 -17.59
C GLY A 10 -7.52 -31.79 -18.50
N GLU A 11 -8.43 -31.60 -19.47
CA GLU A 11 -8.72 -32.63 -20.48
C GLU A 11 -7.44 -33.09 -21.18
N LEU A 12 -7.32 -34.41 -21.40
CA LEU A 12 -6.16 -35.01 -22.04
C LEU A 12 -6.04 -34.55 -23.48
N MET A 13 -4.82 -34.20 -23.92
CA MET A 13 -4.54 -33.77 -25.27
C MET A 13 -4.40 -34.96 -26.21
N THR A 14 -4.95 -34.85 -27.42
CA THR A 14 -4.69 -35.81 -28.49
C THR A 14 -3.26 -35.67 -29.03
N GLN A 15 -2.70 -36.74 -29.62
CA GLN A 15 -1.39 -36.66 -30.24
C GLN A 15 -1.30 -35.56 -31.31
N LYS A 16 -2.37 -35.38 -32.09
CA LYS A 16 -2.48 -34.31 -33.11
C LYS A 16 -2.41 -32.91 -32.47
N THR A 17 -3.02 -32.72 -31.32
CA THR A 17 -2.95 -31.48 -30.55
C THR A 17 -1.56 -31.22 -30.04
N MET A 18 -0.90 -32.23 -29.47
CA MET A 18 0.46 -32.11 -28.95
C MET A 18 1.48 -31.77 -30.07
N ASP A 19 1.35 -32.37 -31.24
CA ASP A 19 2.23 -32.12 -32.42
C ASP A 19 2.02 -30.71 -33.01
N GLY A 20 0.83 -30.12 -32.82
CA GLY A 20 0.46 -28.79 -33.30
C GLY A 20 0.73 -27.64 -32.32
N LEU A 21 0.81 -27.95 -31.03
CA LEU A 21 0.69 -26.97 -29.91
C LEU A 21 1.71 -25.83 -29.98
N PHE A 22 2.90 -26.05 -30.52
CA PHE A 22 3.98 -25.09 -30.65
C PHE A 22 4.05 -24.40 -32.04
N LYS A 23 3.06 -24.64 -32.91
CA LYS A 23 2.97 -23.93 -34.20
C LYS A 23 2.32 -22.57 -34.02
N ARG A 24 2.84 -21.54 -34.67
CA ARG A 24 2.24 -20.20 -34.67
C ARG A 24 0.82 -20.25 -35.24
N PHE A 25 -0.09 -19.56 -34.59
CA PHE A 25 -1.51 -19.50 -34.98
C PHE A 25 -2.21 -20.86 -34.95
N TYR A 26 -1.72 -21.82 -34.15
CA TYR A 26 -2.39 -23.10 -33.98
C TYR A 26 -3.67 -22.88 -33.17
N GLU A 27 -4.81 -22.95 -33.86
CA GLU A 27 -6.13 -22.97 -33.28
C GLU A 27 -6.56 -24.43 -33.11
N GLY A 28 -6.22 -25.07 -31.99
CA GLY A 28 -6.66 -26.44 -31.69
C GLY A 28 -8.19 -26.53 -31.60
N ASP A 29 -8.73 -27.73 -31.36
CA ASP A 29 -10.18 -28.03 -31.25
C ASP A 29 -10.87 -27.30 -30.05
N TYR A 30 -10.18 -26.39 -29.36
CA TYR A 30 -10.63 -25.63 -28.19
C TYR A 30 -11.63 -24.48 -28.47
N ARG A 31 -12.11 -24.31 -29.70
CA ARG A 31 -13.18 -23.33 -30.03
C ARG A 31 -14.49 -23.49 -29.25
N LYS A 32 -14.63 -24.55 -28.43
CA LYS A 32 -15.85 -24.81 -27.65
C LYS A 32 -15.97 -24.00 -26.34
N HIS A 33 -14.90 -23.36 -25.87
CA HIS A 33 -14.92 -22.60 -24.62
C HIS A 33 -14.28 -21.21 -24.82
N ASN A 34 -14.99 -20.28 -25.41
CA ASN A 34 -14.83 -18.81 -25.45
C ASN A 34 -13.51 -18.17 -24.95
N THR A 35 -12.37 -18.87 -24.98
CA THR A 35 -11.07 -18.33 -24.65
C THR A 35 -10.37 -17.86 -25.93
N ILE A 36 -10.33 -16.55 -26.13
CA ILE A 36 -9.66 -15.88 -27.24
C ILE A 36 -8.14 -15.91 -26.94
N GLY A 37 -7.48 -17.02 -27.26
CA GLY A 37 -6.01 -17.09 -27.31
C GLY A 37 -5.54 -16.71 -28.72
N THR A 38 -4.48 -15.88 -28.80
CA THR A 38 -3.87 -15.47 -30.10
C THR A 38 -3.12 -16.59 -30.82
N GLY A 39 -3.03 -17.80 -30.23
CA GLY A 39 -2.26 -18.94 -30.79
C GLY A 39 -0.75 -18.70 -30.92
N ILE A 40 -0.21 -17.63 -30.30
CA ILE A 40 1.20 -17.24 -30.40
C ILE A 40 1.99 -17.59 -29.13
N GLY A 41 1.33 -17.70 -27.97
CA GLY A 41 2.00 -17.84 -26.67
C GLY A 41 2.95 -19.04 -26.58
N LEU A 42 2.48 -20.26 -26.88
CA LEU A 42 3.30 -21.46 -26.78
C LEU A 42 4.40 -21.56 -27.86
N SER A 43 4.17 -20.97 -29.03
CA SER A 43 5.23 -20.87 -30.05
C SER A 43 6.34 -19.93 -29.58
N LEU A 44 6.00 -18.81 -28.94
CA LEU A 44 6.97 -17.89 -28.36
C LEU A 44 7.75 -18.54 -27.20
N VAL A 45 7.08 -19.30 -26.35
CA VAL A 45 7.74 -20.06 -25.28
C VAL A 45 8.76 -21.03 -25.85
N LYS A 46 8.41 -21.75 -26.93
CA LYS A 46 9.34 -22.65 -27.61
C LYS A 46 10.53 -21.90 -28.22
N ASP A 47 10.28 -20.75 -28.85
CA ASP A 47 11.33 -19.92 -29.44
C ASP A 47 12.31 -19.43 -28.34
N LEU A 48 11.79 -18.96 -27.19
CA LEU A 48 12.59 -18.50 -26.04
C LEU A 48 13.44 -19.67 -25.47
N ILE A 49 12.85 -20.84 -25.25
CA ILE A 49 13.57 -22.02 -24.76
C ILE A 49 14.66 -22.41 -25.73
N THR A 50 14.40 -22.34 -27.03
CA THR A 50 15.37 -22.64 -28.08
C THR A 50 16.54 -21.64 -28.09
N ILE A 51 16.26 -20.34 -27.89
CA ILE A 51 17.30 -19.31 -27.74
C ILE A 51 18.21 -19.64 -26.56
N HIS A 52 17.64 -20.15 -25.46
CA HIS A 52 18.38 -20.62 -24.29
C HIS A 52 18.97 -22.04 -24.47
N ARG A 53 19.00 -22.56 -25.69
CA ARG A 53 19.55 -23.91 -26.05
C ARG A 53 18.87 -25.03 -25.28
N GLY A 54 17.65 -24.80 -24.81
CA GLY A 54 16.81 -25.77 -24.14
C GLY A 54 15.88 -26.50 -25.09
N THR A 55 15.13 -27.45 -24.52
CA THR A 55 14.07 -28.19 -25.22
C THR A 55 12.78 -28.15 -24.39
N ILE A 56 11.64 -28.16 -25.09
CA ILE A 56 10.32 -28.32 -24.48
C ILE A 56 9.62 -29.53 -25.08
N GLN A 57 9.03 -30.36 -24.24
CA GLN A 57 8.24 -31.51 -24.59
C GLN A 57 6.91 -31.47 -23.88
N VAL A 58 5.86 -32.04 -24.48
CA VAL A 58 4.54 -32.16 -23.85
C VAL A 58 4.16 -33.63 -23.75
N PHE A 59 3.61 -34.00 -22.63
CA PHE A 59 3.08 -35.32 -22.32
C PHE A 59 1.64 -35.16 -21.84
N SER A 60 0.78 -36.12 -22.23
CA SER A 60 -0.62 -36.10 -21.77
C SER A 60 -1.07 -37.55 -21.54
N ASN A 61 -1.37 -37.89 -20.28
CA ASN A 61 -1.87 -39.22 -19.90
C ASN A 61 -2.72 -39.11 -18.61
N GLU A 62 -3.44 -40.19 -18.27
CA GLU A 62 -4.35 -40.22 -17.12
C GLU A 62 -3.64 -40.13 -15.76
N GLU A 63 -2.34 -40.47 -15.68
CA GLU A 63 -1.61 -40.48 -14.41
C GLU A 63 -1.10 -39.09 -14.01
N ILE A 64 -0.61 -38.31 -15.00
CA ILE A 64 0.04 -37.01 -14.75
C ILE A 64 -0.77 -35.83 -15.30
N GLY A 65 -1.88 -36.10 -16.03
CA GLY A 65 -2.61 -35.05 -16.75
C GLY A 65 -1.80 -34.54 -17.95
N ASN A 66 -1.83 -33.23 -18.20
CA ASN A 66 -1.03 -32.57 -19.22
C ASN A 66 0.25 -32.01 -18.59
N CYS A 67 1.40 -32.45 -19.03
CA CYS A 67 2.71 -32.04 -18.49
C CYS A 67 3.59 -31.45 -19.58
N PHE A 68 4.08 -30.24 -19.36
CA PHE A 68 5.10 -29.55 -20.16
C PHE A 68 6.44 -29.70 -19.47
N ARG A 69 7.39 -30.42 -20.11
CA ARG A 69 8.74 -30.60 -19.62
C ARG A 69 9.69 -29.67 -20.35
N ILE A 70 10.37 -28.81 -19.59
CA ILE A 70 11.40 -27.91 -20.12
C ILE A 70 12.76 -28.37 -19.61
N LEU A 71 13.71 -28.48 -20.50
CA LEU A 71 15.10 -28.81 -20.18
C LEU A 71 15.99 -27.64 -20.62
N LEU A 72 16.73 -27.05 -19.67
CA LEU A 72 17.68 -25.97 -19.95
C LEU A 72 19.09 -26.38 -19.57
N PRO A 73 20.10 -26.11 -20.40
CA PRO A 73 21.50 -26.35 -20.06
C PRO A 73 21.91 -25.31 -18.98
N ILE A 74 22.53 -25.79 -17.90
CA ILE A 74 23.05 -24.93 -16.82
C ILE A 74 24.57 -24.89 -16.79
N HIS A 75 25.24 -25.59 -17.72
CA HIS A 75 26.68 -25.60 -17.79
C HIS A 75 27.20 -24.39 -18.55
N ARG A 76 28.26 -23.76 -18.04
CA ARG A 76 28.88 -22.57 -18.62
C ARG A 76 29.33 -22.82 -20.10
N GLU A 77 29.75 -24.03 -20.39
CA GLU A 77 30.18 -24.46 -21.72
C GLU A 77 29.08 -24.46 -22.78
N ALA A 78 27.80 -24.44 -22.34
CA ALA A 78 26.67 -24.37 -23.26
C ALA A 78 26.46 -22.96 -23.83
N TYR A 79 27.10 -21.93 -23.30
CA TYR A 79 26.92 -20.53 -23.67
C TYR A 79 28.26 -19.91 -24.12
N GLN A 80 28.19 -18.90 -25.01
CA GLN A 80 29.38 -18.15 -25.44
C GLN A 80 29.81 -17.12 -24.39
N GLN A 81 31.08 -16.71 -24.42
CA GLN A 81 31.67 -15.84 -23.40
C GLN A 81 30.98 -14.45 -23.26
N GLY A 82 30.31 -13.96 -24.32
CA GLY A 82 29.52 -12.72 -24.31
C GLY A 82 28.06 -12.91 -23.87
N GLU A 83 27.58 -14.14 -23.70
CA GLU A 83 26.21 -14.45 -23.26
C GLU A 83 26.11 -14.62 -21.74
N ILE A 84 27.26 -14.70 -21.04
CA ILE A 84 27.33 -14.89 -19.59
C ILE A 84 27.66 -13.55 -18.93
N ASN A 85 26.73 -13.06 -18.12
CA ASN A 85 26.96 -11.84 -17.32
C ASN A 85 27.62 -12.23 -15.99
N GLU A 86 28.95 -12.08 -15.91
CA GLU A 86 29.74 -12.43 -14.70
C GLU A 86 29.43 -11.55 -13.49
N THR A 87 28.90 -10.35 -13.69
CA THR A 87 28.57 -9.41 -12.63
C THR A 87 27.39 -9.88 -11.76
N ILE A 88 26.52 -10.73 -12.30
CA ILE A 88 25.37 -11.31 -11.60
C ILE A 88 25.78 -12.54 -10.77
N ALA A 89 26.80 -13.28 -11.20
CA ALA A 89 27.24 -14.51 -10.53
C ALA A 89 27.83 -14.29 -9.12
N ALA A 90 28.30 -13.10 -8.82
CA ALA A 90 28.79 -12.74 -7.47
C ALA A 90 27.68 -12.32 -6.49
N GLN A 91 26.45 -12.12 -6.98
CA GLN A 91 25.31 -11.68 -6.15
C GLN A 91 24.25 -12.76 -5.91
N THR A 92 24.40 -13.96 -6.49
CA THR A 92 23.36 -15.01 -6.44
C THR A 92 23.70 -16.16 -5.46
N GLN A 93 24.24 -15.86 -4.28
CA GLN A 93 24.32 -16.83 -3.18
C GLN A 93 23.35 -16.57 -2.03
N THR A 94 22.27 -15.86 -2.30
CA THR A 94 21.16 -15.82 -1.32
C THR A 94 19.84 -15.95 -2.05
N ALA A 95 19.04 -16.90 -1.58
CA ALA A 95 17.61 -16.96 -1.88
C ALA A 95 17.03 -15.54 -1.83
N PHE A 96 16.38 -15.12 -2.93
CA PHE A 96 15.67 -13.86 -3.13
C PHE A 96 15.92 -12.82 -2.02
N PRO A 97 16.85 -11.87 -2.18
CA PRO A 97 16.97 -10.79 -1.23
C PRO A 97 15.75 -9.89 -1.42
N VAL A 98 14.76 -10.04 -0.56
CA VAL A 98 13.90 -8.92 -0.23
C VAL A 98 14.88 -7.86 0.30
N PRO A 99 15.00 -6.65 -0.30
CA PRO A 99 15.77 -5.59 0.33
C PRO A 99 14.97 -5.17 1.57
N ILE A 100 15.24 -5.86 2.67
CA ILE A 100 14.83 -5.42 3.99
C ILE A 100 15.71 -4.20 4.26
N TYR A 101 15.15 -3.01 4.28
CA TYR A 101 15.77 -1.85 4.89
C TYR A 101 15.88 -2.16 6.39
N ILE A 102 17.04 -2.67 6.77
CA ILE A 102 17.39 -2.99 8.15
C ILE A 102 18.03 -1.74 8.71
N ASP A 103 17.41 -1.19 9.73
CA ASP A 103 18.06 -0.27 10.63
C ASP A 103 19.23 -1.03 11.29
N GLU A 104 20.48 -0.61 11.03
CA GLU A 104 21.72 -1.32 11.39
C GLU A 104 21.98 -1.43 12.92
N THR A 105 21.00 -1.08 13.75
CA THR A 105 21.16 -1.03 15.21
C THR A 105 20.69 -2.28 15.96
N MET A 106 20.21 -3.36 15.28
CA MET A 106 19.80 -4.61 15.94
C MET A 106 20.61 -5.82 15.47
N SER A 107 21.39 -6.37 16.39
CA SER A 107 22.42 -7.40 16.18
C SER A 107 21.98 -8.84 16.43
N ASP A 108 20.71 -9.23 16.16
CA ASP A 108 20.23 -10.60 16.40
C ASP A 108 19.43 -11.14 15.20
N PRO A 109 19.93 -12.19 14.45
CA PRO A 109 19.27 -12.70 13.23
C PRO A 109 17.90 -13.32 13.46
N ASP A 110 17.66 -13.92 14.62
CA ASP A 110 16.40 -14.59 14.94
C ASP A 110 15.29 -13.59 15.28
N LYS A 111 15.64 -12.43 15.85
CA LYS A 111 14.70 -11.31 16.05
C LYS A 111 14.33 -10.57 14.76
N LYS A 112 15.15 -10.70 13.69
CA LYS A 112 14.89 -10.10 12.38
C LYS A 112 13.77 -10.76 11.61
N MET A 113 13.53 -12.04 11.80
CA MET A 113 12.44 -12.77 11.13
C MET A 113 11.10 -12.59 11.86
N GLU A 114 11.13 -12.39 13.19
CA GLU A 114 9.93 -12.09 13.98
C GLU A 114 9.45 -10.64 13.85
N SER A 115 10.30 -9.68 13.42
CA SER A 115 9.89 -8.29 13.15
C SER A 115 9.22 -8.06 11.78
N LEU A 116 9.14 -9.08 10.93
CA LEU A 116 8.23 -9.19 9.79
C LEU A 116 6.78 -9.52 10.23
N LEU A 117 6.51 -9.41 11.54
CA LEU A 117 5.21 -9.63 12.14
C LEU A 117 4.16 -8.71 11.53
N ARG A 118 3.13 -9.37 10.96
CA ARG A 118 1.82 -8.85 10.52
C ARG A 118 1.64 -7.39 10.91
N SER A 119 1.84 -6.52 9.95
CA SER A 119 1.39 -5.14 10.10
C SER A 119 -0.14 -5.16 10.19
N ASP A 120 -0.71 -4.35 11.04
CA ASP A 120 -2.17 -4.23 11.16
C ASP A 120 -2.83 -3.57 9.94
N TYR A 121 -2.04 -3.25 8.90
CA TYR A 121 -2.52 -2.63 7.67
C TYR A 121 -3.33 -3.60 6.81
N THR A 122 -4.42 -3.10 6.23
CA THR A 122 -5.29 -3.82 5.31
C THR A 122 -5.10 -3.28 3.89
N ILE A 123 -4.69 -4.16 2.97
CA ILE A 123 -4.48 -3.86 1.56
C ILE A 123 -5.65 -4.40 0.75
N LEU A 124 -6.27 -3.56 -0.08
CA LEU A 124 -7.28 -3.98 -1.06
C LEU A 124 -6.60 -4.21 -2.41
N ILE A 125 -6.70 -5.44 -2.93
CA ILE A 125 -6.25 -5.80 -4.29
C ILE A 125 -7.46 -5.80 -5.21
N VAL A 126 -7.35 -5.10 -6.33
CA VAL A 126 -8.41 -4.99 -7.34
C VAL A 126 -7.85 -5.42 -8.69
N ASP A 127 -8.34 -6.54 -9.21
CA ASP A 127 -7.92 -7.10 -10.51
C ASP A 127 -9.04 -8.02 -11.00
N ASP A 128 -9.40 -7.98 -12.27
CA ASP A 128 -10.46 -8.83 -12.86
C ASP A 128 -10.00 -10.29 -13.04
N ASN A 129 -8.72 -10.54 -12.88
CA ASN A 129 -8.14 -11.88 -12.89
C ASN A 129 -8.10 -12.48 -11.48
N GLU A 130 -9.01 -13.44 -11.23
CA GLU A 130 -9.12 -14.14 -9.94
C GLU A 130 -7.82 -14.84 -9.52
N GLU A 131 -7.07 -15.43 -10.47
CA GLU A 131 -5.80 -16.10 -10.19
C GLU A 131 -4.73 -15.11 -9.70
N LEU A 132 -4.67 -13.90 -10.29
CA LEU A 132 -3.77 -12.84 -9.85
C LEU A 132 -4.17 -12.30 -8.47
N CYS A 133 -5.47 -12.10 -8.23
CA CYS A 133 -5.99 -11.74 -6.91
C CYS A 133 -5.57 -12.77 -5.84
N MET A 134 -5.74 -14.06 -6.12
CA MET A 134 -5.33 -15.14 -5.22
C MET A 134 -3.82 -15.16 -5.00
N LEU A 135 -3.02 -15.00 -6.07
CA LEU A 135 -1.57 -14.98 -5.98
C LEU A 135 -1.08 -13.83 -5.09
N PHE A 136 -1.53 -12.59 -5.35
CA PHE A 136 -1.14 -11.43 -4.54
C PHE A 136 -1.66 -11.55 -3.11
N SER A 137 -2.88 -12.05 -2.92
CA SER A 137 -3.43 -12.29 -1.58
C SER A 137 -2.55 -13.26 -0.80
N ASN A 138 -2.16 -14.39 -1.38
CA ASN A 138 -1.29 -15.37 -0.73
C ASN A 138 0.09 -14.80 -0.39
N LEU A 139 0.69 -14.03 -1.30
CA LEU A 139 2.02 -13.44 -1.11
C LEU A 139 2.01 -12.33 -0.04
N LEU A 140 0.97 -11.48 -0.03
CA LEU A 140 0.87 -10.34 0.88
C LEU A 140 0.30 -10.70 2.25
N SER A 141 -0.47 -11.79 2.38
CA SER A 141 -1.12 -12.19 3.64
C SER A 141 -0.15 -12.53 4.77
N ASN A 142 1.11 -12.82 4.45
CA ASN A 142 2.16 -13.00 5.46
C ASN A 142 2.52 -11.69 6.17
N CYS A 143 2.32 -10.54 5.51
CA CYS A 143 2.73 -9.21 6.00
C CYS A 143 1.55 -8.29 6.31
N PHE A 144 0.40 -8.46 5.64
CA PHE A 144 -0.75 -7.57 5.69
C PHE A 144 -2.05 -8.36 5.84
N ARG A 145 -3.13 -7.68 6.22
CA ARG A 145 -4.48 -8.16 5.96
C ARG A 145 -4.81 -7.85 4.51
N VAL A 146 -5.39 -8.80 3.78
CA VAL A 146 -5.71 -8.60 2.36
C VAL A 146 -7.19 -8.78 2.14
N LYS A 147 -7.82 -7.83 1.46
CA LYS A 147 -9.13 -7.94 0.85
C LYS A 147 -8.97 -7.91 -0.67
N THR A 148 -9.89 -8.51 -1.40
CA THR A 148 -9.87 -8.56 -2.88
C THR A 148 -11.17 -8.06 -3.47
N ALA A 149 -11.10 -7.47 -4.66
CA ALA A 149 -12.26 -7.08 -5.47
C ALA A 149 -11.95 -7.36 -6.94
N MET A 150 -12.98 -7.71 -7.72
CA MET A 150 -12.83 -8.15 -9.11
C MET A 150 -13.00 -7.02 -10.13
N ASP A 151 -13.43 -5.84 -9.69
CA ASP A 151 -13.63 -4.64 -10.50
C ASP A 151 -13.70 -3.39 -9.61
N GLY A 152 -13.70 -2.20 -10.22
CA GLY A 152 -13.76 -0.94 -9.48
C GLY A 152 -15.06 -0.75 -8.69
N ARG A 153 -16.20 -1.25 -9.16
CA ARG A 153 -17.48 -1.14 -8.44
C ARG A 153 -17.53 -2.04 -7.21
N HIS A 154 -16.97 -3.25 -7.33
CA HIS A 154 -16.80 -4.14 -6.19
C HIS A 154 -15.84 -3.54 -5.17
N ALA A 155 -14.74 -2.92 -5.64
CA ALA A 155 -13.79 -2.22 -4.77
C ALA A 155 -14.46 -1.10 -3.96
N LEU A 156 -15.38 -0.31 -4.57
CA LEU A 156 -16.13 0.71 -3.84
C LEU A 156 -16.99 0.13 -2.71
N LYS A 157 -17.64 -1.02 -2.91
CA LYS A 157 -18.41 -1.69 -1.84
C LYS A 157 -17.50 -2.12 -0.68
N VAL A 158 -16.31 -2.65 -0.99
CA VAL A 158 -15.33 -3.02 0.04
C VAL A 158 -14.80 -1.79 0.79
N LEU A 159 -14.62 -0.66 0.10
CA LEU A 159 -14.22 0.61 0.71
C LEU A 159 -15.31 1.19 1.64
N GLU A 160 -16.60 1.02 1.29
CA GLU A 160 -17.72 1.42 2.15
C GLU A 160 -17.76 0.67 3.50
N GLU A 161 -17.25 -0.55 3.54
CA GLU A 161 -17.10 -1.31 4.80
C GLU A 161 -16.03 -0.71 5.72
N GLY A 162 -15.12 0.11 5.18
CA GLY A 162 -14.01 0.76 5.89
C GLY A 162 -12.82 -0.14 6.18
N GLY A 163 -11.83 0.45 6.86
CA GLY A 163 -10.65 -0.26 7.35
C GLY A 163 -9.63 -0.63 6.25
N ILE A 164 -9.61 0.08 5.11
CA ILE A 164 -8.61 -0.08 4.05
C ILE A 164 -7.52 0.98 4.19
N ASP A 165 -6.27 0.56 4.26
CA ASP A 165 -5.13 1.45 4.42
C ASP A 165 -4.43 1.78 3.09
N LEU A 166 -4.56 0.90 2.06
CA LEU A 166 -3.99 1.11 0.74
C LEU A 166 -4.71 0.25 -0.31
N VAL A 167 -4.85 0.77 -1.53
CA VAL A 167 -5.42 0.06 -2.68
C VAL A 167 -4.33 -0.22 -3.71
N VAL A 168 -4.28 -1.46 -4.20
CA VAL A 168 -3.52 -1.86 -5.38
C VAL A 168 -4.52 -2.27 -6.45
N SER A 169 -4.57 -1.56 -7.57
CA SER A 169 -5.58 -1.80 -8.62
C SER A 169 -4.93 -2.03 -9.97
N ASP A 170 -5.40 -3.03 -10.71
CA ASP A 170 -5.17 -3.05 -12.14
C ASP A 170 -5.83 -1.84 -12.80
N ILE A 171 -5.22 -1.36 -13.89
CA ILE A 171 -5.80 -0.31 -14.72
C ILE A 171 -6.91 -0.87 -15.60
N MET A 172 -6.67 -2.02 -16.24
CA MET A 172 -7.55 -2.55 -17.27
C MET A 172 -8.56 -3.54 -16.68
N MET A 173 -9.69 -3.04 -16.23
CA MET A 173 -10.79 -3.84 -15.68
C MET A 173 -12.11 -3.47 -16.35
N PRO A 174 -13.10 -4.40 -16.42
CA PRO A 174 -14.44 -4.11 -16.92
C PRO A 174 -15.20 -3.15 -16.01
N ASP A 175 -16.23 -2.52 -16.52
CA ASP A 175 -17.19 -1.62 -15.86
C ASP A 175 -16.59 -0.31 -15.32
N MET A 176 -15.66 -0.37 -14.38
CA MET A 176 -14.93 0.75 -13.83
C MET A 176 -13.45 0.40 -13.82
N ASP A 177 -12.66 1.09 -14.61
CA ASP A 177 -11.21 0.88 -14.68
C ASP A 177 -10.48 1.44 -13.46
N GLY A 178 -9.18 1.06 -13.31
CA GLY A 178 -8.39 1.47 -12.14
C GLY A 178 -8.09 2.97 -12.09
N ILE A 179 -8.05 3.66 -13.23
CA ILE A 179 -7.85 5.11 -13.30
C ILE A 179 -9.13 5.82 -12.84
N GLU A 180 -10.30 5.35 -13.27
CA GLU A 180 -11.59 5.87 -12.83
C GLU A 180 -11.80 5.65 -11.34
N LEU A 181 -11.46 4.45 -10.83
CA LEU A 181 -11.50 4.13 -9.39
C LEU A 181 -10.58 5.08 -8.61
N CYS A 182 -9.34 5.25 -9.05
CA CYS A 182 -8.37 6.15 -8.40
C CYS A 182 -8.90 7.59 -8.38
N ARG A 183 -9.37 8.12 -9.51
CA ARG A 183 -9.93 9.47 -9.61
C ARG A 183 -11.13 9.64 -8.70
N TYR A 184 -12.04 8.66 -8.66
CA TYR A 184 -13.17 8.66 -7.75
C TYR A 184 -12.72 8.75 -6.29
N MET A 185 -11.79 7.88 -5.87
CA MET A 185 -11.27 7.88 -4.51
C MET A 185 -10.60 9.21 -4.13
N LYS A 186 -9.78 9.77 -5.02
CA LYS A 186 -9.05 11.02 -4.77
C LYS A 186 -9.94 12.27 -4.75
N THR A 187 -11.12 12.21 -5.36
CA THR A 187 -12.11 13.30 -5.34
C THR A 187 -13.14 13.16 -4.23
N LYS A 188 -13.25 11.99 -3.61
CA LYS A 188 -14.19 11.76 -2.51
C LYS A 188 -13.54 11.99 -1.15
N PHE A 189 -14.22 12.77 -0.33
CA PHE A 189 -13.78 13.10 1.02
C PHE A 189 -13.44 11.87 1.87
N GLU A 190 -14.26 10.83 1.77
CA GLU A 190 -14.14 9.61 2.56
C GLU A 190 -12.87 8.82 2.24
N TYR A 191 -12.37 8.88 0.99
CA TYR A 191 -11.32 8.00 0.48
C TYR A 191 -10.03 8.71 0.05
N SER A 192 -10.03 10.06 -0.05
CA SER A 192 -8.90 10.85 -0.57
C SER A 192 -7.56 10.56 0.12
N HIS A 193 -7.60 10.21 1.39
CA HIS A 193 -6.43 9.90 2.21
C HIS A 193 -5.84 8.50 1.98
N ILE A 194 -6.56 7.60 1.29
CA ILE A 194 -6.11 6.24 1.04
C ILE A 194 -5.17 6.25 -0.18
N PRO A 195 -3.92 5.76 -0.04
CA PRO A 195 -3.00 5.66 -1.17
C PRO A 195 -3.49 4.62 -2.19
N VAL A 196 -3.24 4.93 -3.48
CA VAL A 196 -3.58 4.05 -4.60
C VAL A 196 -2.33 3.77 -5.42
N ILE A 197 -2.02 2.48 -5.62
CA ILE A 197 -0.98 2.00 -6.52
C ILE A 197 -1.67 1.37 -7.73
N LEU A 198 -1.35 1.83 -8.94
CA LEU A 198 -1.89 1.31 -10.18
C LEU A 198 -0.93 0.31 -10.83
N LEU A 199 -1.46 -0.85 -11.23
CA LEU A 199 -0.75 -1.86 -12.02
C LEU A 199 -1.06 -1.64 -13.50
N THR A 200 -0.06 -1.53 -14.37
CA THR A 200 -0.25 -1.23 -15.80
C THR A 200 0.43 -2.26 -16.69
N ALA A 201 -0.24 -2.70 -17.75
CA ALA A 201 0.33 -3.58 -18.76
C ALA A 201 1.21 -2.85 -19.79
N LYS A 202 1.19 -1.51 -19.83
CA LYS A 202 1.88 -0.73 -20.87
C LYS A 202 2.99 0.15 -20.30
N ARG A 203 4.16 0.11 -20.98
CA ARG A 203 5.23 1.11 -20.89
C ARG A 203 4.91 2.39 -21.69
N ALA A 204 3.69 2.56 -22.18
CA ALA A 204 3.33 3.71 -23.02
C ALA A 204 3.32 4.99 -22.18
N GLU A 205 4.11 5.96 -22.59
CA GLU A 205 4.23 7.30 -21.97
C GLU A 205 2.87 7.99 -21.78
N GLU A 206 1.93 7.79 -22.70
CA GLU A 206 0.56 8.33 -22.63
C GLU A 206 -0.22 7.81 -21.43
N SER A 207 -0.15 6.50 -21.12
CA SER A 207 -0.84 5.92 -19.96
C SER A 207 -0.20 6.34 -18.62
N GLN A 208 1.09 6.65 -18.61
CA GLN A 208 1.75 7.20 -17.42
C GLN A 208 1.30 8.64 -17.15
N ILE A 209 1.13 9.47 -18.21
CA ILE A 209 0.67 10.85 -18.07
C ILE A 209 -0.77 10.91 -17.57
N GLU A 210 -1.68 10.09 -18.13
CA GLU A 210 -3.07 9.99 -17.63
C GLU A 210 -3.12 9.48 -16.20
N GLY A 211 -2.27 8.53 -15.88
CA GLY A 211 -2.16 7.99 -14.55
C GLY A 211 -1.65 9.04 -13.54
N TYR A 212 -0.60 9.80 -13.83
CA TYR A 212 -0.14 10.91 -12.97
C TYR A 212 -1.25 11.95 -12.74
N ASN A 213 -2.07 12.22 -13.74
CA ASN A 213 -3.22 13.12 -13.63
C ASN A 213 -4.39 12.52 -12.81
N SER A 214 -4.44 11.20 -12.58
CA SER A 214 -5.45 10.56 -11.73
C SER A 214 -5.20 10.74 -10.24
N GLY A 215 -4.00 11.20 -9.83
CA GLY A 215 -3.59 11.37 -8.44
C GLY A 215 -3.15 10.08 -7.75
N ALA A 216 -2.78 9.03 -8.49
CA ALA A 216 -2.25 7.79 -7.92
C ALA A 216 -0.90 8.03 -7.22
N ASP A 217 -0.67 7.32 -6.12
CA ASP A 217 0.53 7.43 -5.28
C ASP A 217 1.69 6.56 -5.80
N GLY A 218 1.41 5.63 -6.72
CA GLY A 218 2.41 4.78 -7.34
C GLY A 218 1.93 4.09 -8.61
N TYR A 219 2.89 3.72 -9.47
CA TYR A 219 2.68 2.97 -10.70
C TYR A 219 3.67 1.82 -10.79
N ILE A 220 3.18 0.64 -11.17
CA ILE A 220 4.01 -0.55 -11.38
C ILE A 220 3.62 -1.20 -12.71
N SER A 221 4.59 -1.44 -13.60
CA SER A 221 4.33 -2.15 -14.85
C SER A 221 4.19 -3.66 -14.62
N LYS A 222 3.19 -4.28 -15.23
CA LYS A 222 3.06 -5.74 -15.36
C LYS A 222 4.02 -6.26 -16.46
N PRO A 223 4.72 -7.41 -16.29
CA PRO A 223 4.68 -8.27 -15.11
C PRO A 223 5.42 -7.64 -13.93
N CYS A 224 4.74 -7.53 -12.77
CA CYS A 224 5.33 -6.92 -11.60
C CYS A 224 6.09 -7.95 -10.75
N ASN A 225 7.28 -7.56 -10.29
CA ASN A 225 8.01 -8.31 -9.28
C ASN A 225 7.38 -8.04 -7.91
N PHE A 226 7.11 -9.11 -7.15
CA PHE A 226 6.55 -9.02 -5.79
C PHE A 226 7.37 -8.09 -4.88
N SER A 227 8.71 -8.18 -4.94
CA SER A 227 9.58 -7.32 -4.12
C SER A 227 9.40 -5.83 -4.43
N LEU A 228 9.17 -5.48 -5.69
CA LEU A 228 8.90 -4.10 -6.11
C LEU A 228 7.53 -3.64 -5.60
N LEU A 229 6.49 -4.48 -5.72
CA LEU A 229 5.15 -4.18 -5.21
C LEU A 229 5.18 -3.99 -3.69
N TYR A 230 5.82 -4.91 -2.96
CA TYR A 230 5.98 -4.81 -1.51
C TYR A 230 6.72 -3.54 -1.09
N ALA A 231 7.84 -3.21 -1.74
CA ALA A 231 8.60 -2.00 -1.46
C ALA A 231 7.76 -0.73 -1.70
N GLN A 232 6.96 -0.70 -2.76
CA GLN A 232 6.09 0.44 -3.07
C GLN A 232 4.96 0.61 -2.05
N ILE A 233 4.31 -0.50 -1.65
CA ILE A 233 3.32 -0.50 -0.57
C ILE A 233 3.94 0.07 0.71
N MET A 234 5.09 -0.47 1.13
CA MET A 234 5.78 -0.01 2.35
C MET A 234 6.20 1.45 2.27
N ASN A 235 6.63 1.93 1.11
CA ASN A 235 6.98 3.34 0.92
C ASN A 235 5.76 4.27 1.10
N CYS A 236 4.60 3.90 0.53
CA CYS A 236 3.37 4.66 0.69
C CYS A 236 2.94 4.71 2.17
N LEU A 237 2.90 3.57 2.85
CA LEU A 237 2.51 3.47 4.25
C LEU A 237 3.47 4.24 5.18
N LYS A 238 4.79 4.07 5.01
CA LYS A 238 5.80 4.82 5.79
C LYS A 238 5.75 6.32 5.54
N ARG A 239 5.48 6.76 4.31
CA ARG A 239 5.28 8.19 4.01
C ARG A 239 4.10 8.76 4.78
N GLN A 240 3.00 8.01 4.86
CA GLN A 240 1.82 8.38 5.62
C GLN A 240 2.09 8.45 7.13
N GLU A 241 2.78 7.44 7.68
CA GLU A 241 3.22 7.45 9.09
C GLU A 241 4.10 8.65 9.44
N ARG A 242 5.05 9.00 8.56
CA ARG A 242 5.94 10.17 8.73
C ARG A 242 5.14 11.46 8.74
N LYS A 243 4.22 11.68 7.80
CA LYS A 243 3.33 12.86 7.79
C LYS A 243 2.55 12.98 9.08
N GLY A 244 2.00 11.86 9.59
CA GLY A 244 1.30 11.83 10.88
C GLY A 244 2.24 12.13 12.06
N ALA A 245 3.46 11.63 12.05
CA ALA A 245 4.44 11.95 13.09
C ALA A 245 4.84 13.43 13.08
N ASP A 246 5.04 14.00 11.90
CA ASP A 246 5.37 15.41 11.75
C ASP A 246 4.20 16.31 12.17
N PHE A 247 2.96 15.95 11.83
CA PHE A 247 1.77 16.65 12.33
C PHE A 247 1.74 16.70 13.87
N ARG A 248 2.00 15.58 14.54
CA ARG A 248 1.98 15.50 16.01
C ARG A 248 3.05 16.36 16.70
N LYS A 249 4.18 16.59 16.02
CA LYS A 249 5.30 17.39 16.56
C LYS A 249 5.11 18.90 16.40
N GLN A 250 4.19 19.34 15.54
CA GLN A 250 3.98 20.77 15.30
C GLN A 250 3.52 21.47 16.59
N ILE A 251 4.15 22.60 16.89
CA ILE A 251 3.74 23.56 17.94
C ILE A 251 2.77 24.59 17.37
N VAL A 252 2.91 24.90 16.07
CA VAL A 252 1.96 25.69 15.28
C VAL A 252 1.51 24.84 14.11
N PHE A 253 0.21 24.68 13.91
CA PHE A 253 -0.30 23.86 12.81
C PHE A 253 -0.14 24.60 11.47
N GLU A 254 0.78 24.11 10.65
CA GLU A 254 0.99 24.55 9.27
C GLU A 254 0.68 23.37 8.33
N VAL A 255 -0.61 23.10 8.16
CA VAL A 255 -1.08 21.92 7.41
C VAL A 255 -0.53 21.89 5.98
N GLY A 256 -0.44 23.03 5.31
CA GLY A 256 0.08 23.15 3.95
C GLY A 256 1.57 22.79 3.78
N LYS A 257 2.34 22.68 4.87
CA LYS A 257 3.74 22.23 4.81
C LYS A 257 3.91 20.71 4.80
N LEU A 258 2.85 19.92 5.03
CA LEU A 258 2.92 18.47 5.20
C LEU A 258 2.60 17.68 3.93
N GLU A 259 2.48 18.35 2.77
CA GLU A 259 2.22 17.72 1.47
C GLU A 259 0.98 16.79 1.43
N TYR A 260 -0.10 17.19 2.09
CA TYR A 260 -1.39 16.52 1.96
C TYR A 260 -2.08 16.88 0.63
N THR A 261 -3.13 16.16 0.27
CA THR A 261 -4.01 16.61 -0.83
C THR A 261 -4.81 17.83 -0.38
N SER A 262 -5.26 18.65 -1.31
CA SER A 262 -6.06 19.86 -0.98
C SER A 262 -7.33 19.55 -0.18
N LEU A 263 -7.96 18.40 -0.42
CA LEU A 263 -9.11 17.93 0.35
C LEU A 263 -8.74 17.54 1.77
N ASP A 264 -7.59 16.89 1.95
CA ASP A 264 -7.13 16.47 3.27
C ASP A 264 -6.60 17.66 4.09
N GLU A 265 -5.96 18.65 3.44
CA GLU A 265 -5.60 19.92 4.06
C GLU A 265 -6.83 20.67 4.56
N THR A 266 -7.85 20.82 3.71
CA THR A 266 -9.12 21.48 4.06
C THR A 266 -9.80 20.75 5.22
N PHE A 267 -9.81 19.43 5.22
CA PHE A 267 -10.35 18.62 6.31
C PHE A 267 -9.61 18.84 7.61
N LEU A 268 -8.28 18.75 7.61
CA LEU A 268 -7.47 18.95 8.82
C LEU A 268 -7.62 20.36 9.36
N GLN A 269 -7.61 21.39 8.49
CA GLN A 269 -7.82 22.76 8.90
C GLN A 269 -9.19 22.93 9.56
N ARG A 270 -10.26 22.43 8.93
CA ARG A 270 -11.60 22.46 9.50
C ARG A 270 -11.68 21.72 10.84
N ALA A 271 -11.00 20.58 10.97
CA ALA A 271 -10.96 19.82 12.22
C ALA A 271 -10.24 20.60 13.34
N ILE A 272 -9.13 21.28 13.02
CA ILE A 272 -8.40 22.14 13.95
C ILE A 272 -9.28 23.33 14.37
N ASP A 273 -9.94 23.99 13.42
CA ASP A 273 -10.80 25.16 13.68
C ASP A 273 -12.01 24.78 14.54
N CYS A 274 -12.62 23.62 14.30
CA CYS A 274 -13.70 23.07 15.10
C CYS A 274 -13.29 22.91 16.57
N VAL A 275 -12.12 22.30 16.83
CA VAL A 275 -11.61 22.15 18.21
C VAL A 275 -11.25 23.51 18.83
N ASN A 276 -10.65 24.42 18.05
CA ASN A 276 -10.31 25.76 18.54
C ASN A 276 -11.55 26.58 18.90
N ALA A 277 -12.67 26.46 18.17
CA ALA A 277 -13.93 27.11 18.49
C ALA A 277 -14.54 26.62 19.81
N ARG A 278 -14.22 25.40 20.22
CA ARG A 278 -14.67 24.77 21.47
C ARG A 278 -13.52 24.55 22.47
N LEU A 279 -12.47 25.37 22.40
CA LEU A 279 -11.21 25.13 23.11
C LEU A 279 -11.40 25.00 24.64
N SER A 280 -12.16 25.88 25.26
CA SER A 280 -12.41 25.89 26.71
C SER A 280 -13.54 24.95 27.16
N ASP A 281 -14.27 24.35 26.23
CA ASP A 281 -15.38 23.45 26.51
C ASP A 281 -14.85 22.07 26.88
N ALA A 282 -14.80 21.76 28.16
CA ALA A 282 -14.28 20.51 28.67
C ALA A 282 -15.18 19.30 28.36
N ASP A 283 -16.46 19.53 28.09
CA ASP A 283 -17.47 18.53 27.79
C ASP A 283 -17.54 18.23 26.29
N PHE A 284 -16.81 19.00 25.44
CA PHE A 284 -16.72 18.72 23.99
C PHE A 284 -16.19 17.32 23.71
N ASP A 285 -17.11 16.42 23.37
CA ASP A 285 -16.87 15.01 23.20
C ASP A 285 -16.73 14.59 21.73
N GLN A 286 -16.50 13.29 21.52
CA GLN A 286 -16.37 12.73 20.19
C GLN A 286 -17.68 12.81 19.38
N ALA A 287 -18.85 12.73 20.03
CA ALA A 287 -20.14 12.77 19.33
C ALA A 287 -20.41 14.17 18.77
N GLU A 288 -20.13 15.21 19.56
CA GLU A 288 -20.21 16.59 19.12
C GLU A 288 -19.20 16.88 18.01
N PHE A 289 -17.96 16.39 18.14
CA PHE A 289 -16.94 16.55 17.09
C PHE A 289 -17.38 15.92 15.77
N VAL A 290 -17.93 14.69 15.79
CA VAL A 290 -18.50 14.02 14.60
C VAL A 290 -19.65 14.86 14.00
N SER A 291 -20.54 15.37 14.83
CA SER A 291 -21.68 16.20 14.40
C SER A 291 -21.23 17.49 13.72
N GLU A 292 -20.28 18.22 14.31
CA GLU A 292 -19.76 19.47 13.76
C GLU A 292 -18.94 19.26 12.47
N MET A 293 -18.25 18.13 12.37
CA MET A 293 -17.55 17.74 11.15
C MET A 293 -18.50 17.27 10.03
N GLY A 294 -19.78 16.99 10.34
CA GLY A 294 -20.79 16.58 9.37
C GLY A 294 -20.45 15.26 8.65
N THR A 295 -19.86 14.33 9.36
CA THR A 295 -19.42 13.03 8.82
C THR A 295 -19.81 11.88 9.74
N SER A 296 -19.59 10.62 9.32
CA SER A 296 -19.81 9.49 10.22
C SER A 296 -18.64 9.31 11.21
N ARG A 297 -18.91 8.62 12.33
CA ARG A 297 -17.87 8.33 13.33
C ARG A 297 -16.73 7.48 12.77
N SER A 298 -17.04 6.52 11.92
CA SER A 298 -16.04 5.65 11.28
C SER A 298 -15.14 6.47 10.35
N VAL A 299 -15.72 7.23 9.43
CA VAL A 299 -14.98 8.07 8.48
C VAL A 299 -14.10 9.08 9.20
N LEU A 300 -14.62 9.79 10.23
CA LEU A 300 -13.80 10.72 11.03
C LEU A 300 -12.62 10.02 11.68
N THR A 301 -12.86 8.84 12.28
CA THR A 301 -11.84 8.08 13.00
C THR A 301 -10.76 7.57 12.06
N GLU A 302 -11.14 6.96 10.93
CA GLU A 302 -10.22 6.42 9.94
C GLU A 302 -9.39 7.53 9.30
N LYS A 303 -10.04 8.62 8.88
CA LYS A 303 -9.37 9.73 8.22
C LYS A 303 -8.39 10.46 9.15
N LEU A 304 -8.78 10.76 10.39
CA LEU A 304 -7.86 11.35 11.36
C LEU A 304 -6.70 10.42 11.70
N LYS A 305 -6.98 9.12 11.90
CA LYS A 305 -5.94 8.13 12.18
C LYS A 305 -4.96 8.01 11.02
N SER A 306 -5.45 7.97 9.79
CA SER A 306 -4.62 7.89 8.59
C SER A 306 -3.75 9.14 8.42
N LEU A 307 -4.31 10.35 8.53
CA LEU A 307 -3.58 11.59 8.27
C LEU A 307 -2.65 12.00 9.43
N THR A 308 -3.05 11.74 10.68
CA THR A 308 -2.34 12.25 11.86
C THR A 308 -1.79 11.17 12.80
N GLY A 309 -2.21 9.92 12.60
CA GLY A 309 -1.93 8.81 13.52
C GLY A 309 -2.69 8.92 14.85
N LEU A 310 -3.71 9.80 14.96
CA LEU A 310 -4.44 10.06 16.20
C LEU A 310 -5.90 9.62 16.08
N THR A 311 -6.44 9.08 17.18
CA THR A 311 -7.88 8.92 17.33
C THR A 311 -8.54 10.29 17.50
N PRO A 312 -9.87 10.46 17.26
CA PRO A 312 -10.54 11.74 17.42
C PRO A 312 -10.30 12.40 18.81
N SER A 313 -10.39 11.63 19.89
CA SER A 313 -10.14 12.16 21.24
C SER A 313 -8.67 12.57 21.44
N ALA A 314 -7.72 11.80 20.90
CA ALA A 314 -6.29 12.15 20.94
C ALA A 314 -5.98 13.36 20.05
N PHE A 315 -6.71 13.56 18.96
CA PHE A 315 -6.60 14.73 18.10
C PHE A 315 -7.06 16.00 18.83
N VAL A 316 -8.24 15.96 19.45
CA VAL A 316 -8.74 17.06 20.29
C VAL A 316 -7.73 17.42 21.37
N GLN A 317 -7.22 16.41 22.08
CA GLN A 317 -6.20 16.62 23.11
C GLN A 317 -4.91 17.23 22.52
N ASN A 318 -4.48 16.79 21.34
CA ASN A 318 -3.30 17.32 20.66
C ASN A 318 -3.44 18.79 20.31
N VAL A 319 -4.61 19.21 19.78
CA VAL A 319 -4.92 20.60 19.43
C VAL A 319 -4.95 21.47 20.70
N ARG A 320 -5.62 21.02 21.77
CA ARG A 320 -5.68 21.74 23.07
C ARG A 320 -4.28 21.95 23.66
N LEU A 321 -3.42 20.95 23.63
CA LEU A 321 -2.04 21.09 24.13
C LEU A 321 -1.20 22.05 23.27
N THR A 322 -1.44 22.09 21.96
CA THR A 322 -0.79 23.06 21.07
C THR A 322 -1.27 24.48 21.35
N ALA A 323 -2.58 24.67 21.57
CA ALA A 323 -3.13 25.97 21.96
C ALA A 323 -2.60 26.44 23.34
N ALA A 324 -2.33 25.51 24.26
CA ALA A 324 -1.71 25.84 25.53
C ALA A 324 -0.30 26.42 25.35
N CYS A 325 0.52 25.88 24.46
CA CYS A 325 1.85 26.45 24.14
C CYS A 325 1.69 27.91 23.64
N LYS A 326 0.78 28.15 22.72
CA LYS A 326 0.51 29.49 22.17
C LYS A 326 0.11 30.48 23.27
N LEU A 327 -0.80 30.07 24.18
CA LEU A 327 -1.20 30.91 25.31
C LEU A 327 -0.06 31.20 26.29
N MET A 328 0.85 30.23 26.52
CA MET A 328 2.03 30.44 27.35
C MET A 328 3.02 31.41 26.70
N ASP A 329 3.21 31.34 25.41
CA ASP A 329 4.11 32.22 24.65
C ASP A 329 3.58 33.65 24.62
N GLU A 330 2.24 33.85 24.50
CA GLU A 330 1.60 35.17 24.44
C GLU A 330 1.50 35.82 25.80
N GLN A 331 1.17 35.10 26.87
CA GLN A 331 0.84 35.68 28.20
C GLN A 331 2.02 35.65 29.18
N GLY A 332 3.04 34.84 28.95
CA GLY A 332 4.25 34.76 29.77
C GLY A 332 4.09 34.28 31.20
N LYS A 333 3.14 34.80 31.98
CA LYS A 333 2.83 34.42 33.36
C LYS A 333 1.38 33.98 33.49
N ILE A 334 1.11 32.71 33.35
CA ILE A 334 -0.21 32.13 33.56
C ILE A 334 -0.12 31.03 34.63
N ARG A 335 -1.13 30.92 35.50
CA ARG A 335 -1.22 29.79 36.44
C ARG A 335 -1.56 28.51 35.65
N ILE A 336 -0.90 27.42 35.99
CA ILE A 336 -1.08 26.14 35.27
C ILE A 336 -2.54 25.64 35.38
N SER A 337 -3.22 25.90 36.52
CA SER A 337 -4.65 25.61 36.67
C SER A 337 -5.52 26.40 35.67
N ASP A 338 -5.27 27.71 35.58
CA ASP A 338 -6.06 28.60 34.73
C ASP A 338 -5.82 28.27 33.23
N LEU A 339 -4.57 27.97 32.88
CA LEU A 339 -4.20 27.47 31.55
C LEU A 339 -4.93 26.17 31.20
N ALA A 340 -4.92 25.19 32.12
CA ALA A 340 -5.59 23.91 31.91
C ALA A 340 -7.08 24.09 31.61
N PHE A 341 -7.78 24.91 32.41
CA PHE A 341 -9.20 25.21 32.19
C PHE A 341 -9.43 26.02 30.90
N ALA A 342 -8.57 26.98 30.58
CA ALA A 342 -8.67 27.77 29.35
C ALA A 342 -8.58 26.92 28.08
N VAL A 343 -7.89 25.78 28.14
CA VAL A 343 -7.76 24.83 27.00
C VAL A 343 -8.62 23.57 27.18
N GLY A 344 -9.65 23.63 28.03
CA GLY A 344 -10.68 22.58 28.12
C GLY A 344 -10.27 21.30 28.86
N PHE A 345 -9.32 21.38 29.80
CA PHE A 345 -9.03 20.29 30.73
C PHE A 345 -9.69 20.53 32.08
N ASN A 346 -10.45 19.54 32.59
CA ASN A 346 -11.09 19.59 33.88
C ASN A 346 -10.12 19.39 35.07
N ASP A 347 -8.93 18.88 34.82
CA ASP A 347 -7.92 18.60 35.85
C ASP A 347 -6.55 19.07 35.41
N SER A 348 -5.93 19.94 36.21
CA SER A 348 -4.60 20.51 35.93
C SER A 348 -3.44 19.49 36.06
N LYS A 349 -3.61 18.43 36.89
CA LYS A 349 -2.61 17.36 37.01
C LYS A 349 -2.64 16.48 35.77
N TYR A 350 -3.85 16.14 35.31
CA TYR A 350 -4.00 15.38 34.06
C TYR A 350 -3.47 16.19 32.87
N PHE A 351 -3.79 17.48 32.77
CA PHE A 351 -3.20 18.38 31.77
C PHE A 351 -1.67 18.31 31.77
N SER A 352 -1.05 18.48 32.96
CA SER A 352 0.42 18.49 33.09
C SER A 352 1.04 17.15 32.69
N THR A 353 0.36 16.05 32.97
CA THR A 353 0.79 14.70 32.56
C THR A 353 0.75 14.55 31.04
N CYS A 354 -0.35 14.97 30.40
CA CYS A 354 -0.52 14.95 28.94
C CYS A 354 0.51 15.85 28.24
N PHE A 355 0.72 17.03 28.79
CA PHE A 355 1.70 18.00 28.29
C PHE A 355 3.13 17.42 28.32
N LYS A 356 3.54 16.87 29.49
CA LYS A 356 4.85 16.23 29.64
C LYS A 356 5.02 15.04 28.69
N LYS A 357 3.96 14.24 28.48
CA LYS A 357 4.00 13.11 27.53
C LYS A 357 4.22 13.60 26.08
N LYS A 358 3.63 14.72 25.69
CA LYS A 358 3.75 15.26 24.33
C LYS A 358 5.08 15.98 24.09
N TYR A 359 5.49 16.84 25.02
CA TYR A 359 6.62 17.76 24.83
C TYR A 359 7.89 17.36 25.58
N GLY A 360 7.86 16.29 26.38
CA GLY A 360 9.01 15.82 27.17
C GLY A 360 9.30 16.62 28.45
N MET A 361 8.61 17.75 28.64
CA MET A 361 8.77 18.67 29.78
C MET A 361 7.43 19.09 30.36
N THR A 362 7.44 19.55 31.61
CA THR A 362 6.22 20.07 32.25
C THR A 362 5.84 21.46 31.71
N PRO A 363 4.57 21.89 31.83
CA PRO A 363 4.16 23.26 31.47
C PRO A 363 4.98 24.35 32.16
N LYS A 364 5.40 24.10 33.41
CA LYS A 364 6.21 25.05 34.19
C LYS A 364 7.63 25.17 33.58
N GLU A 365 8.26 24.07 33.29
CA GLU A 365 9.58 24.03 32.62
C GLU A 365 9.52 24.71 31.23
N TYR A 366 8.43 24.54 30.48
CA TYR A 366 8.23 25.17 29.18
C TYR A 366 8.19 26.73 29.32
N ILE A 367 7.43 27.25 30.27
CA ILE A 367 7.38 28.70 30.54
C ILE A 367 8.74 29.24 30.96
N GLU A 368 9.51 28.50 31.76
CA GLU A 368 10.85 28.89 32.21
C GLU A 368 11.88 28.91 31.11
N GLN A 369 11.82 27.96 30.13
CA GLN A 369 12.70 27.93 28.96
C GLN A 369 12.43 29.04 27.93
N GLY A 370 11.16 29.41 27.72
CA GLY A 370 10.78 30.51 26.82
C GLY A 370 11.20 31.92 27.30
N ARG A 371 11.82 31.99 28.49
CA ARG A 371 12.30 33.23 29.07
C ARG A 371 13.82 33.47 28.92
N ASN A 372 14.53 32.48 28.41
CA ASN A 372 15.97 32.58 28.08
C ASN A 372 16.14 32.76 26.57
#